data_842004d0f8e38486b95b4a041b69fec8
#
_entry.id   842004d0f8e38486b95b4a041b69fec8
#
_cell.length_a   1.000
_cell.length_b   1.000
_cell.length_c   1.000
_cell.angle_alpha   90.00
_cell.angle_beta   90.00
_cell.angle_gamma   90.00
#
_symmetry.space_group_name_H-M   'P 1'
#
loop_
_entity.id
_entity.type
_entity.pdbx_description
1 polymer ?
#
loop_
_entity_poly.entity_id
_entity_poly.type
_entity_poly.pdbx_seq_one_letter_code
_entity_poly.pdbx_strand_id
1 'polypeptide(L)'
;MSKQTSNNPSGSWKMILLLIIAGAAALMISPVSADTGVTIFAGGDQSYYLGENVVLSGHNYDSDSTYLFITGPGLFVTGPGIPNGGGKLTSPQQNVVSGNPDSFTVVKTKPDKTWEYVYYTANLPVDAGTYTIYAVSQPKTKDQLGPDAANVGIILKKPFITAAISPATISKGVPITVSGVAEGNPETVQVWILGKNYFSTSKVPVSSDASYQYVVPGEVTSHLESGQYFVIVQHPMENTTFDIDVSGDYVRSLQRNNGTNLFRISGPGSLQGNDAAEALVAAFSDPNNGDDTYTEIPFQVDATGISTPHAQPATTTPAQSQTPASPLQFAPIGAIVLVLGIAVWNRR
;
A
#
# COMPACT_ATOMS: atom_id res chain seq x y z
N MET A 1 -35.17 -86.68 45.95
CA MET A 1 -35.75 -85.61 45.09
C MET A 1 -35.16 -84.28 45.51
N SER A 2 -34.16 -83.82 44.75
CA SER A 2 -33.46 -82.58 45.00
C SER A 2 -33.94 -81.52 43.97
N LYS A 3 -34.46 -80.38 44.43
CA LYS A 3 -34.84 -79.26 43.63
C LYS A 3 -33.62 -78.29 43.50
N GLN A 4 -33.14 -78.18 42.30
CA GLN A 4 -32.12 -77.20 41.95
C GLN A 4 -32.82 -75.84 41.62
N THR A 5 -32.44 -74.81 42.38
CA THR A 5 -32.88 -73.45 42.11
C THR A 5 -31.82 -72.75 41.25
N SER A 6 -32.23 -72.36 40.02
CA SER A 6 -31.41 -71.58 39.07
C SER A 6 -31.44 -70.11 39.47
N ASN A 7 -30.32 -69.56 39.91
CA ASN A 7 -30.11 -68.11 40.05
C ASN A 7 -29.60 -67.53 38.76
N ASN A 8 -30.38 -66.62 38.11
CA ASN A 8 -30.05 -65.95 36.93
C ASN A 8 -29.58 -64.46 37.24
N PRO A 9 -28.33 -64.10 37.07
CA PRO A 9 -27.83 -62.75 37.42
C PRO A 9 -27.79 -61.83 36.22
N SER A 10 -28.87 -61.68 35.41
CA SER A 10 -28.83 -60.88 34.19
C SER A 10 -29.38 -59.47 34.33
N GLY A 11 -29.80 -59.01 35.53
CA GLY A 11 -30.40 -57.68 35.68
C GLY A 11 -29.46 -56.50 36.02
N SER A 12 -28.40 -56.76 36.74
CA SER A 12 -27.57 -55.70 37.31
C SER A 12 -26.53 -55.15 36.32
N TRP A 13 -26.04 -55.93 35.36
CA TRP A 13 -25.04 -55.49 34.39
C TRP A 13 -25.58 -54.55 33.35
N LYS A 14 -26.85 -54.70 32.93
CA LYS A 14 -27.51 -53.79 31.98
C LYS A 14 -27.73 -52.40 32.59
N MET A 15 -28.01 -52.31 33.88
CA MET A 15 -28.19 -51.03 34.58
C MET A 15 -26.84 -50.29 34.79
N ILE A 16 -25.74 -51.01 35.05
CA ILE A 16 -24.42 -50.43 35.16
C ILE A 16 -23.90 -49.94 33.80
N LEU A 17 -24.17 -50.68 32.72
CA LEU A 17 -23.78 -50.25 31.34
C LEU A 17 -24.56 -49.00 30.89
N LEU A 18 -25.83 -48.85 31.26
CA LEU A 18 -26.66 -47.69 30.94
C LEU A 18 -26.23 -46.43 31.72
N LEU A 19 -25.75 -46.57 32.96
CA LEU A 19 -25.21 -45.48 33.75
C LEU A 19 -23.84 -45.02 33.25
N ILE A 20 -22.99 -45.92 32.71
CA ILE A 20 -21.70 -45.56 32.10
C ILE A 20 -21.88 -44.83 30.79
N ILE A 21 -22.88 -45.21 29.96
CA ILE A 21 -23.19 -44.53 28.70
C ILE A 21 -23.80 -43.16 28.96
N ALA A 22 -24.64 -42.98 29.99
CA ALA A 22 -25.19 -41.67 30.36
C ALA A 22 -24.11 -40.76 30.97
N GLY A 23 -23.13 -41.31 31.72
CA GLY A 23 -21.98 -40.53 32.22
C GLY A 23 -21.00 -40.10 31.12
N ALA A 24 -20.80 -40.93 30.09
CA ALA A 24 -19.93 -40.59 28.96
C ALA A 24 -20.58 -39.55 28.00
N ALA A 25 -21.91 -39.52 27.90
CA ALA A 25 -22.61 -38.50 27.09
C ALA A 25 -22.63 -37.09 27.73
N ALA A 26 -22.47 -37.01 29.07
CA ALA A 26 -22.43 -35.74 29.80
C ALA A 26 -21.05 -35.03 29.73
N LEU A 27 -20.00 -35.72 29.26
CA LEU A 27 -18.65 -35.17 29.16
C LEU A 27 -18.28 -34.56 27.80
N MET A 28 -19.22 -34.51 26.85
CA MET A 28 -19.03 -33.94 25.49
C MET A 28 -19.66 -32.55 25.31
N ILE A 29 -20.06 -31.90 26.39
CA ILE A 29 -20.33 -30.46 26.33
C ILE A 29 -18.99 -29.77 26.58
N SER A 30 -18.16 -29.66 25.53
CA SER A 30 -17.08 -28.69 25.53
C SER A 30 -17.74 -27.34 25.79
N PRO A 31 -17.34 -26.57 26.80
CA PRO A 31 -17.78 -25.22 26.93
C PRO A 31 -17.34 -24.55 25.60
N VAL A 32 -18.29 -24.07 24.83
CA VAL A 32 -18.02 -23.11 23.78
C VAL A 32 -17.42 -21.94 24.56
N SER A 33 -16.11 -21.80 24.52
CA SER A 33 -15.44 -20.59 24.99
C SER A 33 -16.09 -19.48 24.20
N ALA A 34 -16.91 -18.65 24.84
CA ALA A 34 -17.36 -17.42 24.23
C ALA A 34 -16.08 -16.69 23.84
N ASP A 35 -15.89 -16.43 22.56
CA ASP A 35 -14.76 -15.68 22.06
C ASP A 35 -14.93 -14.26 22.60
N THR A 36 -14.22 -13.99 23.70
CA THR A 36 -14.29 -12.72 24.41
C THR A 36 -13.11 -11.86 23.96
N GLY A 37 -13.39 -10.60 23.66
CA GLY A 37 -12.35 -9.66 23.30
C GLY A 37 -12.57 -8.98 21.95
N VAL A 38 -11.56 -8.27 21.51
CA VAL A 38 -11.51 -7.58 20.24
C VAL A 38 -10.50 -8.26 19.33
N THR A 39 -10.83 -8.35 18.03
CA THR A 39 -9.89 -8.79 16.98
C THR A 39 -9.81 -7.74 15.88
N ILE A 40 -8.68 -7.73 15.15
CA ILE A 40 -8.46 -6.88 13.99
C ILE A 40 -7.67 -7.62 12.93
N PHE A 41 -8.06 -7.45 11.66
CA PHE A 41 -7.38 -7.93 10.47
C PHE A 41 -7.34 -6.80 9.44
N ALA A 42 -6.26 -6.76 8.66
CA ALA A 42 -6.17 -5.92 7.47
C ALA A 42 -6.27 -6.82 6.24
N GLY A 43 -7.10 -6.44 5.27
CA GLY A 43 -7.29 -7.18 4.02
C GLY A 43 -6.03 -7.19 3.16
N GLY A 44 -5.85 -8.22 2.33
CA GLY A 44 -4.68 -8.36 1.46
C GLY A 44 -3.43 -8.87 2.18
N ASP A 45 -2.26 -8.46 1.71
CA ASP A 45 -0.94 -8.88 2.20
C ASP A 45 -0.34 -7.95 3.28
N GLN A 46 -1.14 -7.00 3.77
CA GLN A 46 -0.76 -5.97 4.75
C GLN A 46 0.30 -4.98 4.22
N SER A 47 0.44 -4.90 2.90
CA SER A 47 1.40 -4.00 2.24
C SER A 47 0.66 -3.20 1.18
N TYR A 48 0.52 -1.89 1.39
CA TYR A 48 -0.30 -1.00 0.58
C TYR A 48 0.53 0.19 0.12
N TYR A 49 0.14 0.78 -1.01
CA TYR A 49 0.68 2.08 -1.39
C TYR A 49 -0.13 3.21 -0.75
N LEU A 50 0.52 4.32 -0.44
CA LEU A 50 -0.17 5.56 -0.06
C LEU A 50 -1.13 5.95 -1.19
N GLY A 51 -2.35 6.36 -0.83
CA GLY A 51 -3.46 6.54 -1.78
C GLY A 51 -4.42 5.34 -1.85
N GLU A 52 -3.98 4.13 -1.50
CA GLU A 52 -4.84 2.93 -1.47
C GLU A 52 -5.72 2.88 -0.22
N ASN A 53 -6.83 2.15 -0.36
CA ASN A 53 -7.74 1.89 0.74
C ASN A 53 -7.38 0.60 1.46
N VAL A 54 -7.25 0.65 2.78
CA VAL A 54 -7.01 -0.51 3.63
C VAL A 54 -8.32 -0.94 4.28
N VAL A 55 -8.82 -2.13 3.96
CA VAL A 55 -10.02 -2.68 4.61
C VAL A 55 -9.60 -3.32 5.93
N LEU A 56 -10.08 -2.74 7.02
CA LEU A 56 -9.91 -3.26 8.38
C LEU A 56 -11.19 -3.95 8.82
N SER A 57 -11.09 -5.12 9.42
CA SER A 57 -12.24 -5.88 9.90
C SER A 57 -11.91 -6.68 11.16
N GLY A 58 -12.94 -7.11 11.88
CA GLY A 58 -12.74 -7.93 13.07
C GLY A 58 -14.02 -8.16 13.84
N HIS A 59 -13.87 -8.59 15.09
CA HIS A 59 -14.96 -8.79 16.04
C HIS A 59 -14.75 -7.91 17.27
N ASN A 60 -15.82 -7.56 17.93
CA ASN A 60 -15.82 -6.93 19.24
C ASN A 60 -16.98 -7.49 20.07
N TYR A 61 -16.67 -8.43 20.95
CA TYR A 61 -17.64 -9.08 21.81
C TYR A 61 -17.96 -8.25 23.07
N ASP A 62 -17.11 -7.29 23.41
CA ASP A 62 -17.15 -6.57 24.69
C ASP A 62 -17.94 -5.24 24.61
N SER A 63 -18.14 -4.70 23.38
CA SER A 63 -18.78 -3.39 23.20
C SER A 63 -19.55 -3.28 21.89
N ASP A 64 -20.50 -2.37 21.84
CA ASP A 64 -21.20 -1.99 20.60
C ASP A 64 -20.44 -0.96 19.76
N SER A 65 -19.24 -0.55 20.22
CA SER A 65 -18.34 0.36 19.52
C SER A 65 -16.91 -0.15 19.61
N THR A 66 -16.21 -0.12 18.45
CA THR A 66 -14.79 -0.42 18.35
C THR A 66 -14.03 0.87 18.11
N TYR A 67 -13.00 1.13 18.93
CA TYR A 67 -12.17 2.31 18.86
C TYR A 67 -10.87 1.97 18.17
N LEU A 68 -10.57 2.65 17.05
CA LEU A 68 -9.38 2.41 16.25
C LEU A 68 -8.39 3.57 16.41
N PHE A 69 -7.10 3.23 16.48
CA PHE A 69 -6.00 4.18 16.45
C PHE A 69 -4.74 3.56 15.84
N ILE A 70 -3.78 4.40 15.47
CA ILE A 70 -2.57 4.00 14.75
C ILE A 70 -1.32 4.49 15.47
N THR A 71 -0.24 3.70 15.39
CA THR A 71 1.11 4.10 15.81
C THR A 71 2.11 3.83 14.69
N GLY A 72 3.15 4.63 14.58
CA GLY A 72 4.17 4.46 13.55
C GLY A 72 5.07 5.68 13.37
N PRO A 73 5.94 5.70 12.38
CA PRO A 73 6.86 6.80 12.12
C PRO A 73 6.10 8.08 11.71
N GLY A 74 6.65 9.23 12.04
CA GLY A 74 6.09 10.54 11.66
C GLY A 74 4.76 10.93 12.33
N LEU A 75 4.16 10.06 13.13
CA LEU A 75 2.85 10.27 13.73
C LEU A 75 2.89 11.01 15.06
N PHE A 76 3.79 11.77 15.40
CA PHE A 76 3.71 12.52 16.64
C PHE A 76 4.37 13.83 16.61
N VAL A 77 3.53 14.67 16.83
CA VAL A 77 3.66 16.00 17.29
C VAL A 77 4.46 16.08 18.56
N THR A 78 5.54 16.73 18.44
CA THR A 78 6.43 17.29 19.38
C THR A 78 5.75 18.05 20.51
N GLY A 79 5.82 17.50 21.71
CA GLY A 79 5.57 18.20 22.96
C GLY A 79 6.24 17.42 24.09
N PRO A 80 6.95 18.08 25.03
CA PRO A 80 7.46 17.39 26.21
C PRO A 80 6.30 16.82 27.02
N GLY A 81 6.28 15.49 27.18
CA GLY A 81 5.31 14.81 28.02
C GLY A 81 4.11 14.18 27.32
N ILE A 82 4.07 14.09 25.97
CA ILE A 82 3.05 13.32 25.27
C ILE A 82 3.59 11.90 25.05
N PRO A 83 3.04 10.90 25.77
CA PRO A 83 3.40 9.50 25.52
C PRO A 83 2.93 9.11 24.13
N ASN A 84 3.60 8.10 23.53
CA ASN A 84 3.26 7.46 22.25
C ASN A 84 1.89 6.73 22.33
N GLY A 85 0.81 7.45 22.67
CA GLY A 85 -0.53 6.88 22.91
C GLY A 85 -1.23 6.41 21.63
N GLY A 86 -0.83 6.93 20.50
CA GLY A 86 -1.40 6.67 19.19
C GLY A 86 -2.10 7.88 18.56
N GLY A 87 -2.27 7.86 17.23
CA GLY A 87 -2.99 8.85 16.44
C GLY A 87 -4.37 8.35 16.00
N LYS A 88 -5.31 9.26 15.78
CA LYS A 88 -6.62 8.95 15.20
C LYS A 88 -6.44 8.56 13.74
N LEU A 89 -7.06 7.45 13.23
CA LEU A 89 -6.87 7.02 11.85
C LEU A 89 -7.20 8.11 10.82
N THR A 90 -8.29 8.85 11.04
CA THR A 90 -8.73 9.91 10.13
C THR A 90 -7.89 11.20 10.22
N SER A 91 -7.08 11.32 11.26
CA SER A 91 -6.21 12.48 11.50
C SER A 91 -4.99 12.02 12.30
N PRO A 92 -4.04 11.33 11.69
CA PRO A 92 -2.97 10.61 12.40
C PRO A 92 -2.06 11.51 13.26
N GLN A 93 -2.03 12.82 12.98
CA GLN A 93 -1.32 13.82 13.77
C GLN A 93 -2.09 14.25 15.05
N GLN A 94 -3.35 13.82 15.21
CA GLN A 94 -4.13 14.08 16.42
C GLN A 94 -3.99 12.89 17.38
N ASN A 95 -3.47 13.15 18.57
CA ASN A 95 -3.31 12.13 19.60
C ASN A 95 -4.65 11.60 20.09
N VAL A 96 -4.76 10.29 20.27
CA VAL A 96 -5.85 9.69 21.02
C VAL A 96 -5.66 9.95 22.51
N VAL A 97 -6.78 10.14 23.23
CA VAL A 97 -6.80 10.44 24.66
C VAL A 97 -7.66 9.41 25.36
N SER A 98 -7.11 8.76 26.38
CA SER A 98 -7.83 7.76 27.16
C SER A 98 -9.07 8.35 27.82
N GLY A 99 -10.18 7.62 27.75
CA GLY A 99 -11.48 8.07 28.26
C GLY A 99 -12.22 9.09 27.38
N ASN A 100 -11.61 9.52 26.26
CA ASN A 100 -12.26 10.43 25.29
C ASN A 100 -12.54 9.70 23.96
N PRO A 101 -13.75 9.18 23.72
CA PRO A 101 -14.14 8.49 22.49
C PRO A 101 -13.91 9.31 21.22
N ASP A 102 -14.12 10.62 21.26
CA ASP A 102 -14.04 11.50 20.09
C ASP A 102 -12.62 11.64 19.54
N SER A 103 -11.61 11.33 20.37
CA SER A 103 -10.22 11.31 19.94
C SER A 103 -9.86 10.08 19.11
N PHE A 104 -10.68 9.04 19.10
CA PHE A 104 -10.50 7.81 18.34
C PHE A 104 -11.29 7.82 17.03
N THR A 105 -10.93 6.96 16.10
CA THR A 105 -11.82 6.59 15.01
C THR A 105 -12.78 5.53 15.53
N VAL A 106 -14.06 5.86 15.61
CA VAL A 106 -15.08 4.99 16.21
C VAL A 106 -15.84 4.26 15.13
N VAL A 107 -15.91 2.94 15.25
CA VAL A 107 -16.65 2.05 14.34
C VAL A 107 -17.75 1.36 15.13
N LYS A 108 -18.98 1.39 14.61
CA LYS A 108 -20.09 0.68 15.23
C LYS A 108 -19.94 -0.84 15.03
N THR A 109 -20.02 -1.59 16.12
CA THR A 109 -20.07 -3.05 16.09
C THR A 109 -21.47 -3.50 15.66
N LYS A 110 -21.55 -4.41 14.69
CA LYS A 110 -22.81 -4.98 14.21
C LYS A 110 -23.41 -5.95 15.25
N PRO A 111 -24.72 -6.32 15.15
CA PRO A 111 -25.34 -7.26 16.09
C PRO A 111 -24.68 -8.63 16.15
N ASP A 112 -24.04 -9.08 15.07
CA ASP A 112 -23.26 -10.30 14.96
C ASP A 112 -21.85 -10.19 15.55
N LYS A 113 -21.56 -9.06 16.22
CA LYS A 113 -20.27 -8.72 16.82
C LYS A 113 -19.14 -8.46 15.83
N THR A 114 -19.42 -8.38 14.54
CA THR A 114 -18.44 -7.98 13.53
C THR A 114 -18.36 -6.45 13.41
N TRP A 115 -17.22 -5.95 12.95
CA TRP A 115 -17.02 -4.57 12.54
C TRP A 115 -16.16 -4.52 11.28
N GLU A 116 -16.29 -3.44 10.51
CA GLU A 116 -15.52 -3.18 9.30
C GLU A 116 -15.31 -1.67 9.15
N TYR A 117 -14.12 -1.30 8.71
CA TYR A 117 -13.73 0.08 8.46
C TYR A 117 -12.80 0.17 7.25
N VAL A 118 -13.07 1.09 6.34
CA VAL A 118 -12.15 1.40 5.23
C VAL A 118 -11.26 2.56 5.65
N TYR A 119 -9.97 2.26 5.82
CA TYR A 119 -8.95 3.25 6.11
C TYR A 119 -8.42 3.82 4.79
N TYR A 120 -8.79 5.07 4.53
CA TYR A 120 -8.35 5.82 3.36
C TYR A 120 -6.99 6.44 3.65
N THR A 121 -5.96 6.08 2.88
CA THR A 121 -4.60 6.59 3.08
C THR A 121 -4.29 7.82 2.23
N ALA A 122 -5.15 8.17 1.27
CA ALA A 122 -5.03 9.37 0.47
C ALA A 122 -5.14 10.65 1.30
N ASN A 123 -4.33 11.66 0.99
CA ASN A 123 -4.33 12.97 1.66
C ASN A 123 -4.08 12.94 3.17
N LEU A 124 -3.55 11.85 3.70
CA LEU A 124 -3.16 11.78 5.10
C LEU A 124 -1.70 12.21 5.27
N PRO A 125 -1.38 12.95 6.33
CA PRO A 125 0.00 13.34 6.64
C PRO A 125 0.75 12.16 7.29
N VAL A 126 0.92 11.08 6.53
CA VAL A 126 1.67 9.88 6.92
C VAL A 126 2.72 9.57 5.86
N ASP A 127 3.91 9.19 6.28
CA ASP A 127 4.99 8.78 5.38
C ASP A 127 4.92 7.28 5.05
N ALA A 128 5.66 6.87 4.04
CA ALA A 128 5.91 5.45 3.81
C ALA A 128 6.63 4.84 5.03
N GLY A 129 6.17 3.68 5.49
CA GLY A 129 6.73 3.06 6.68
C GLY A 129 5.88 1.93 7.24
N THR A 130 6.30 1.37 8.37
CA THR A 130 5.56 0.33 9.07
C THR A 130 4.72 0.94 10.18
N TYR A 131 3.43 0.67 10.16
CA TYR A 131 2.46 1.16 11.12
C TYR A 131 1.78 -0.01 11.85
N THR A 132 1.31 0.27 13.06
CA THR A 132 0.49 -0.68 13.83
C THR A 132 -0.85 -0.04 14.12
N ILE A 133 -1.93 -0.69 13.70
CA ILE A 133 -3.30 -0.27 13.97
C ILE A 133 -3.84 -1.13 15.11
N TYR A 134 -4.45 -0.48 16.08
CA TYR A 134 -5.05 -1.09 17.27
C TYR A 134 -6.58 -0.99 17.20
N ALA A 135 -7.23 -2.04 17.69
CA ALA A 135 -8.67 -2.05 17.91
C ALA A 135 -8.95 -2.36 19.38
N VAL A 136 -9.76 -1.54 20.03
CA VAL A 136 -10.09 -1.67 21.45
C VAL A 136 -11.59 -1.48 21.69
N SER A 137 -12.12 -2.18 22.71
CA SER A 137 -13.54 -2.09 23.11
C SER A 137 -13.87 -0.84 23.96
N GLN A 138 -12.86 -0.17 24.47
CA GLN A 138 -12.95 1.06 25.25
C GLN A 138 -11.90 2.06 24.79
N PRO A 139 -12.09 3.37 24.94
CA PRO A 139 -11.13 4.38 24.53
C PRO A 139 -9.89 4.39 25.45
N LYS A 140 -8.98 3.45 25.18
CA LYS A 140 -7.68 3.28 25.88
C LYS A 140 -6.54 3.53 24.90
N THR A 141 -5.54 4.26 25.32
CA THR A 141 -4.31 4.54 24.60
C THR A 141 -3.32 3.36 24.70
N LYS A 142 -2.33 3.30 23.82
CA LYS A 142 -1.36 2.17 23.73
C LYS A 142 -0.69 1.86 25.08
N ASP A 143 -0.33 2.87 25.85
CA ASP A 143 0.32 2.75 27.17
C ASP A 143 -0.55 2.09 28.24
N GLN A 144 -1.86 1.99 28.00
CA GLN A 144 -2.83 1.33 28.89
C GLN A 144 -3.25 -0.06 28.43
N LEU A 145 -2.67 -0.53 27.31
CA LEU A 145 -3.00 -1.82 26.75
C LEU A 145 -2.04 -2.91 27.27
N GLY A 146 -2.59 -4.12 27.49
CA GLY A 146 -1.80 -5.30 27.76
C GLY A 146 -1.12 -5.86 26.49
N PRO A 147 -0.26 -6.88 26.65
CA PRO A 147 0.46 -7.51 25.53
C PRO A 147 -0.47 -8.18 24.52
N ASP A 148 -1.66 -8.60 24.94
CA ASP A 148 -2.65 -9.30 24.10
C ASP A 148 -3.65 -8.35 23.43
N ALA A 149 -3.36 -7.04 23.39
CA ALA A 149 -4.23 -6.08 22.74
C ALA A 149 -4.32 -6.35 21.23
N ALA A 150 -5.55 -6.31 20.70
CA ALA A 150 -5.79 -6.54 19.27
C ALA A 150 -5.11 -5.47 18.43
N ASN A 151 -4.18 -5.89 17.59
CA ASN A 151 -3.46 -5.02 16.67
C ASN A 151 -3.11 -5.76 15.37
N VAL A 152 -2.86 -4.97 14.33
CA VAL A 152 -2.36 -5.46 13.04
C VAL A 152 -1.27 -4.51 12.54
N GLY A 153 -0.16 -5.10 12.06
CA GLY A 153 0.89 -4.36 11.36
C GLY A 153 0.52 -4.15 9.90
N ILE A 154 0.78 -2.97 9.38
CA ILE A 154 0.68 -2.65 7.95
C ILE A 154 1.95 -1.96 7.48
N ILE A 155 2.28 -2.13 6.20
CA ILE A 155 3.37 -1.43 5.53
C ILE A 155 2.74 -0.48 4.51
N LEU A 156 3.00 0.81 4.65
CA LEU A 156 2.66 1.82 3.65
C LEU A 156 3.89 2.08 2.78
N LYS A 157 3.73 1.96 1.47
CA LYS A 157 4.78 2.16 0.45
C LYS A 157 4.51 3.46 -0.31
N LYS A 158 5.57 4.09 -0.80
CA LYS A 158 5.41 5.26 -1.67
C LYS A 158 4.97 4.80 -3.06
N PRO A 159 3.92 5.40 -3.65
CA PRO A 159 3.52 5.15 -5.03
C PRO A 159 4.64 5.44 -6.01
N PHE A 160 4.61 4.79 -7.18
CA PHE A 160 5.58 5.04 -8.24
C PHE A 160 5.00 4.76 -9.62
N ILE A 161 5.67 5.26 -10.65
CA ILE A 161 5.31 5.04 -12.05
C ILE A 161 6.50 4.55 -12.86
N THR A 162 6.24 3.63 -13.79
CA THR A 162 7.18 3.22 -14.83
C THR A 162 6.56 3.48 -16.20
N ALA A 163 7.38 3.67 -17.22
CA ALA A 163 6.91 3.74 -18.60
C ALA A 163 7.90 3.10 -19.57
N ALA A 164 7.38 2.61 -20.68
CA ALA A 164 8.11 2.12 -21.82
C ALA A 164 7.43 2.56 -23.11
N ILE A 165 8.22 2.70 -24.17
CA ILE A 165 7.76 3.05 -25.53
C ILE A 165 7.99 1.87 -26.47
N SER A 166 7.03 1.59 -27.34
CA SER A 166 7.15 0.58 -28.42
C SER A 166 6.53 1.12 -29.71
N PRO A 167 7.22 0.97 -30.86
CA PRO A 167 8.56 0.44 -31.04
C PRO A 167 9.63 1.38 -30.48
N ALA A 168 10.83 0.86 -30.21
CA ALA A 168 11.97 1.67 -29.69
C ALA A 168 12.48 2.71 -30.71
N THR A 169 12.31 2.43 -32.01
CA THR A 169 12.60 3.35 -33.11
C THR A 169 11.30 3.71 -33.80
N ILE A 170 11.04 5.01 -33.91
CA ILE A 170 9.76 5.52 -34.37
C ILE A 170 9.90 6.09 -35.77
N SER A 171 9.18 5.49 -36.72
CA SER A 171 9.01 5.99 -38.07
C SER A 171 7.66 6.67 -38.23
N LYS A 172 7.60 7.70 -39.09
CA LYS A 172 6.34 8.37 -39.41
C LYS A 172 5.28 7.40 -39.90
N GLY A 173 4.06 7.53 -39.41
CA GLY A 173 2.93 6.66 -39.76
C GLY A 173 2.87 5.35 -38.99
N VAL A 174 3.86 5.03 -38.14
CA VAL A 174 3.84 3.86 -37.29
C VAL A 174 3.23 4.25 -35.91
N PRO A 175 2.22 3.53 -35.39
CA PRO A 175 1.68 3.79 -34.09
C PRO A 175 2.74 3.65 -32.99
N ILE A 176 2.64 4.49 -31.96
CA ILE A 176 3.48 4.44 -30.75
C ILE A 176 2.63 3.92 -29.60
N THR A 177 3.10 2.93 -28.88
CA THR A 177 2.49 2.50 -27.64
C THR A 177 3.35 2.94 -26.46
N VAL A 178 2.76 3.69 -25.53
CA VAL A 178 3.31 4.01 -24.22
C VAL A 178 2.62 3.11 -23.22
N SER A 179 3.37 2.34 -22.44
CA SER A 179 2.81 1.42 -21.44
C SER A 179 3.70 1.34 -20.21
N GLY A 180 3.12 0.95 -19.08
CA GLY A 180 3.85 0.82 -17.82
C GLY A 180 2.95 0.42 -16.67
N VAL A 181 3.45 0.64 -15.47
CA VAL A 181 2.77 0.34 -14.20
C VAL A 181 2.72 1.64 -13.37
N ALA A 182 1.56 1.92 -12.77
CA ALA A 182 1.31 3.04 -11.87
C ALA A 182 0.80 2.48 -10.53
N GLU A 183 1.72 2.29 -9.59
CA GLU A 183 1.40 1.72 -8.28
C GLU A 183 0.89 2.79 -7.32
N GLY A 184 -0.13 2.45 -6.52
CA GLY A 184 -0.86 3.39 -5.67
C GLY A 184 -2.31 3.54 -6.09
N ASN A 185 -2.74 2.72 -7.06
CA ASN A 185 -4.12 2.62 -7.53
C ASN A 185 -4.74 3.97 -7.98
N PRO A 186 -4.02 4.82 -8.75
CA PRO A 186 -4.64 6.00 -9.30
C PRO A 186 -5.69 5.61 -10.34
N GLU A 187 -6.77 6.37 -10.47
CA GLU A 187 -7.77 6.14 -11.52
C GLU A 187 -7.19 6.32 -12.92
N THR A 188 -6.29 7.30 -13.06
CA THR A 188 -5.64 7.64 -14.33
C THR A 188 -4.21 8.10 -14.12
N VAL A 189 -3.39 7.96 -15.17
CA VAL A 189 -2.12 8.66 -15.33
C VAL A 189 -2.27 9.70 -16.43
N GLN A 190 -1.42 10.75 -16.47
CA GLN A 190 -1.43 11.74 -17.53
C GLN A 190 -0.19 11.56 -18.40
N VAL A 191 -0.41 11.30 -19.68
CA VAL A 191 0.65 11.14 -20.68
C VAL A 191 0.82 12.46 -21.41
N TRP A 192 2.03 13.00 -21.40
CA TRP A 192 2.46 14.19 -22.12
C TRP A 192 3.38 13.76 -23.26
N ILE A 193 3.19 14.36 -24.44
CA ILE A 193 4.11 14.19 -25.59
C ILE A 193 4.53 15.57 -26.05
N LEU A 194 5.83 15.82 -26.00
CA LEU A 194 6.44 17.11 -26.26
C LEU A 194 7.44 16.98 -27.41
N GLY A 195 7.35 17.84 -28.37
CA GLY A 195 8.26 17.86 -29.53
C GLY A 195 8.30 19.21 -30.21
N LYS A 196 9.04 19.28 -31.30
CA LYS A 196 9.06 20.49 -32.14
C LYS A 196 7.71 20.68 -32.80
N ASN A 197 7.09 21.84 -32.61
CA ASN A 197 5.76 22.17 -33.13
C ASN A 197 4.65 21.15 -32.75
N TYR A 198 4.87 20.36 -31.67
CA TYR A 198 3.92 19.36 -31.25
C TYR A 198 3.82 19.28 -29.71
N PHE A 199 2.60 19.31 -29.27
CA PHE A 199 2.23 19.07 -27.85
C PHE A 199 0.92 18.29 -27.81
N SER A 200 0.87 17.29 -26.97
CA SER A 200 -0.38 16.63 -26.59
C SER A 200 -0.34 16.16 -25.15
N THR A 201 -1.51 16.09 -24.53
CA THR A 201 -1.71 15.48 -23.21
C THR A 201 -2.96 14.63 -23.22
N SER A 202 -2.93 13.51 -22.49
CA SER A 202 -4.06 12.58 -22.40
C SER A 202 -4.10 11.92 -21.03
N LYS A 203 -5.29 11.86 -20.42
CA LYS A 203 -5.54 11.08 -19.21
C LYS A 203 -5.85 9.65 -19.61
N VAL A 204 -5.09 8.69 -19.08
CA VAL A 204 -5.11 7.28 -19.44
C VAL A 204 -5.55 6.48 -18.24
N PRO A 205 -6.62 5.67 -18.34
CA PRO A 205 -7.07 4.82 -17.23
C PRO A 205 -6.00 3.82 -16.80
N VAL A 206 -5.93 3.57 -15.50
CA VAL A 206 -5.10 2.54 -14.90
C VAL A 206 -5.98 1.32 -14.59
N SER A 207 -5.53 0.15 -14.99
CA SER A 207 -6.22 -1.12 -14.75
C SER A 207 -6.05 -1.57 -13.29
N SER A 208 -6.88 -2.51 -12.84
CA SER A 208 -6.83 -3.04 -11.46
C SER A 208 -5.51 -3.77 -11.09
N ASP A 209 -4.70 -4.11 -12.08
CA ASP A 209 -3.35 -4.65 -11.92
C ASP A 209 -2.25 -3.57 -11.99
N ALA A 210 -2.64 -2.31 -11.82
CA ALA A 210 -1.82 -1.12 -11.92
C ALA A 210 -1.22 -0.86 -13.31
N SER A 211 -1.55 -1.65 -14.34
CA SER A 211 -1.06 -1.42 -15.71
C SER A 211 -1.80 -0.30 -16.40
N TYR A 212 -1.11 0.40 -17.31
CA TYR A 212 -1.72 1.37 -18.22
C TYR A 212 -1.13 1.25 -19.63
N GLN A 213 -1.92 1.64 -20.63
CA GLN A 213 -1.48 1.67 -22.02
C GLN A 213 -2.11 2.85 -22.76
N TYR A 214 -1.28 3.60 -23.48
CA TYR A 214 -1.71 4.68 -24.36
C TYR A 214 -1.15 4.47 -25.78
N VAL A 215 -2.00 4.55 -26.76
CA VAL A 215 -1.59 4.40 -28.18
C VAL A 215 -1.73 5.73 -28.90
N VAL A 216 -0.61 6.23 -29.45
CA VAL A 216 -0.59 7.33 -30.40
C VAL A 216 -0.82 6.74 -31.79
N PRO A 217 -1.93 7.04 -32.47
CA PRO A 217 -2.22 6.45 -33.78
C PRO A 217 -1.19 6.82 -34.86
N GLY A 218 -0.99 5.94 -35.82
CA GLY A 218 -0.10 6.20 -36.98
C GLY A 218 -0.47 7.44 -37.78
N GLU A 219 -1.75 7.81 -37.83
CA GLU A 219 -2.19 9.07 -38.41
C GLU A 219 -1.53 10.28 -37.72
N VAL A 220 -1.49 10.30 -36.39
CA VAL A 220 -0.84 11.37 -35.62
C VAL A 220 0.67 11.38 -35.88
N THR A 221 1.32 10.18 -35.78
CA THR A 221 2.77 10.09 -35.99
C THR A 221 3.22 10.45 -37.38
N SER A 222 2.34 10.31 -38.39
CA SER A 222 2.64 10.70 -39.78
C SER A 222 2.85 12.20 -39.96
N HIS A 223 2.26 12.99 -39.07
CA HIS A 223 2.35 14.47 -39.08
C HIS A 223 3.45 15.02 -38.18
N LEU A 224 4.10 14.17 -37.38
CA LEU A 224 5.21 14.62 -36.54
C LEU A 224 6.40 15.05 -37.40
N GLU A 225 7.04 16.15 -37.03
CA GLU A 225 8.32 16.52 -37.61
C GLU A 225 9.41 15.54 -37.21
N SER A 226 10.44 15.38 -38.06
CA SER A 226 11.59 14.57 -37.64
C SER A 226 12.38 15.29 -36.56
N GLY A 227 12.82 14.56 -35.56
CA GLY A 227 13.57 15.14 -34.44
C GLY A 227 13.28 14.45 -33.11
N GLN A 228 13.76 15.07 -32.06
CA GLN A 228 13.62 14.57 -30.70
C GLN A 228 12.27 14.96 -30.12
N TYR A 229 11.68 13.99 -29.42
CA TYR A 229 10.44 14.06 -28.66
C TYR A 229 10.64 13.48 -27.27
N PHE A 230 9.74 13.85 -26.38
CA PHE A 230 9.71 13.36 -25.00
C PHE A 230 8.30 12.87 -24.68
N VAL A 231 8.21 11.67 -24.15
CA VAL A 231 7.02 11.20 -23.42
C VAL A 231 7.29 11.40 -21.96
N ILE A 232 6.41 12.11 -21.27
CA ILE A 232 6.43 12.22 -19.82
C ILE A 232 5.11 11.64 -19.32
N VAL A 233 5.18 10.69 -18.38
CA VAL A 233 4.00 10.11 -17.76
C VAL A 233 3.95 10.56 -16.32
N GLN A 234 2.89 11.25 -15.96
CA GLN A 234 2.64 11.84 -14.64
C GLN A 234 1.72 10.94 -13.82
N HIS A 235 2.05 10.78 -12.56
CA HIS A 235 1.28 10.05 -11.55
C HIS A 235 0.81 11.00 -10.46
N PRO A 236 -0.47 11.00 -10.08
CA PRO A 236 -1.03 11.95 -9.10
C PRO A 236 -0.66 11.66 -7.64
N MET A 237 0.13 10.63 -7.39
CA MET A 237 0.63 10.24 -6.07
C MET A 237 -0.46 10.04 -4.99
N GLU A 238 -0.21 10.55 -3.78
CA GLU A 238 -1.02 10.26 -2.58
C GLU A 238 -2.36 10.99 -2.55
N ASN A 239 -2.45 12.13 -3.20
CA ASN A 239 -3.67 12.94 -3.22
C ASN A 239 -4.68 12.49 -4.29
N THR A 240 -4.28 11.56 -5.19
CA THR A 240 -5.09 11.00 -6.29
C THR A 240 -5.58 12.00 -7.33
N THR A 241 -5.11 13.25 -7.28
CA THR A 241 -5.46 14.32 -8.22
C THR A 241 -4.20 14.91 -8.83
N PHE A 242 -4.26 15.29 -10.12
CA PHE A 242 -3.12 15.93 -10.74
C PHE A 242 -2.93 17.35 -10.21
N ASP A 243 -1.74 17.63 -9.70
CA ASP A 243 -1.35 18.94 -9.19
C ASP A 243 -0.86 19.87 -10.30
N ILE A 244 -0.41 19.30 -11.41
CA ILE A 244 0.02 20.02 -12.63
C ILE A 244 -0.84 19.55 -13.79
N ASP A 245 -1.50 20.51 -14.46
CA ASP A 245 -2.35 20.23 -15.61
C ASP A 245 -2.29 21.40 -16.62
N VAL A 246 -2.90 21.23 -17.78
CA VAL A 246 -3.02 22.25 -18.81
C VAL A 246 -4.33 23.01 -18.70
N SER A 247 -4.27 24.33 -18.76
CA SER A 247 -5.44 25.18 -18.88
C SER A 247 -5.20 26.28 -19.93
N GLY A 248 -5.94 26.20 -21.01
CA GLY A 248 -5.71 27.06 -22.18
C GLY A 248 -4.31 26.84 -22.77
N ASP A 249 -3.54 27.90 -22.95
CA ASP A 249 -2.19 27.84 -23.50
C ASP A 249 -1.09 27.54 -22.44
N TYR A 250 -1.44 27.32 -21.19
CA TYR A 250 -0.47 27.27 -20.10
C TYR A 250 -0.50 25.93 -19.36
N VAL A 251 0.69 25.45 -18.97
CA VAL A 251 0.86 24.50 -17.89
C VAL A 251 0.73 25.26 -16.57
N ARG A 252 -0.04 24.72 -15.64
CA ARG A 252 -0.38 25.37 -14.38
C ARG A 252 -0.14 24.44 -13.21
N SER A 253 0.28 25.01 -12.08
CA SER A 253 0.15 24.37 -10.77
C SER A 253 -1.23 24.65 -10.22
N LEU A 254 -1.97 23.59 -9.86
CA LEU A 254 -3.30 23.69 -9.24
C LEU A 254 -3.21 23.92 -7.74
N GLN A 255 -2.07 23.57 -7.12
CA GLN A 255 -1.83 23.73 -5.68
C GLN A 255 -1.45 25.18 -5.32
N ARG A 256 -0.75 25.89 -6.19
CA ARG A 256 -0.35 27.27 -5.93
C ARG A 256 -1.50 28.25 -6.12
N ASN A 257 -1.84 29.01 -5.07
CA ASN A 257 -2.75 30.17 -5.14
C ASN A 257 -4.01 29.94 -5.99
N ASN A 258 -4.65 28.78 -5.87
CA ASN A 258 -5.81 28.40 -6.67
C ASN A 258 -5.53 28.31 -8.20
N GLY A 259 -4.32 27.99 -8.56
CA GLY A 259 -3.86 27.79 -9.94
C GLY A 259 -2.96 28.92 -10.45
N THR A 260 -1.67 28.60 -10.59
CA THR A 260 -0.66 29.53 -11.10
C THR A 260 -0.13 29.05 -12.44
N ASN A 261 -0.08 29.93 -13.44
CA ASN A 261 0.57 29.63 -14.71
C ASN A 261 2.07 29.48 -14.50
N LEU A 262 2.63 28.35 -14.90
CA LEU A 262 4.06 28.04 -14.79
C LEU A 262 4.80 28.43 -16.06
N PHE A 263 4.34 27.92 -17.21
CA PHE A 263 4.90 28.27 -18.52
C PHE A 263 3.86 28.09 -19.61
N ARG A 264 4.14 28.69 -20.77
CA ARG A 264 3.27 28.60 -21.95
C ARG A 264 3.64 27.38 -22.79
N ILE A 265 2.67 26.51 -23.10
CA ILE A 265 2.85 25.25 -23.83
C ILE A 265 2.29 25.29 -25.25
N SER A 266 1.37 26.20 -25.55
CA SER A 266 0.79 26.38 -26.88
C SER A 266 0.68 27.84 -27.27
N GLY A 267 0.55 28.10 -28.58
CA GLY A 267 0.46 29.44 -29.14
C GLY A 267 1.80 30.19 -29.26
N PRO A 268 1.77 31.48 -29.68
CA PRO A 268 2.98 32.26 -29.90
C PRO A 268 3.82 32.40 -28.63
N GLY A 269 5.13 32.06 -28.68
CA GLY A 269 6.06 32.14 -27.57
C GLY A 269 5.96 30.97 -26.59
N SER A 270 5.30 29.85 -26.98
CA SER A 270 5.31 28.61 -26.21
C SER A 270 6.68 27.96 -26.21
N LEU A 271 7.00 27.28 -25.11
CA LEU A 271 8.12 26.35 -25.05
C LEU A 271 7.83 25.12 -25.90
N GLN A 272 8.87 24.53 -26.50
CA GLN A 272 8.73 23.39 -27.41
C GLN A 272 9.89 22.39 -27.20
N GLY A 273 9.63 21.10 -27.56
CA GLY A 273 10.64 20.05 -27.52
C GLY A 273 11.33 19.98 -26.16
N ASN A 274 12.65 20.07 -26.16
CA ASN A 274 13.47 19.97 -24.94
C ASN A 274 13.14 21.06 -23.91
N ASP A 275 12.96 22.31 -24.33
CA ASP A 275 12.68 23.41 -23.38
C ASP A 275 11.34 23.21 -22.65
N ALA A 276 10.34 22.65 -23.34
CA ALA A 276 9.05 22.32 -22.74
C ALA A 276 9.17 21.13 -21.79
N ALA A 277 9.95 20.11 -22.16
CA ALA A 277 10.19 18.94 -21.30
C ALA A 277 10.94 19.33 -20.01
N GLU A 278 12.02 20.08 -20.13
CA GLU A 278 12.78 20.58 -18.98
C GLU A 278 11.91 21.46 -18.05
N ALA A 279 11.09 22.34 -18.62
CA ALA A 279 10.18 23.18 -17.84
C ALA A 279 9.11 22.36 -17.09
N LEU A 280 8.58 21.30 -17.73
CA LEU A 280 7.62 20.39 -17.10
C LEU A 280 8.27 19.55 -15.99
N VAL A 281 9.47 19.03 -16.23
CA VAL A 281 10.27 18.29 -15.23
C VAL A 281 10.61 19.19 -14.03
N ALA A 282 11.00 20.45 -14.29
CA ALA A 282 11.23 21.42 -13.23
C ALA A 282 9.95 21.72 -12.42
N ALA A 283 8.80 21.77 -13.10
CA ALA A 283 7.51 21.96 -12.44
C ALA A 283 7.17 20.82 -11.50
N PHE A 284 7.35 19.56 -11.90
CA PHE A 284 7.16 18.39 -11.03
C PHE A 284 8.18 18.30 -9.87
N SER A 285 9.36 18.82 -10.09
CA SER A 285 10.44 18.79 -9.07
C SER A 285 10.30 19.88 -7.99
N ASP A 286 9.40 20.85 -8.19
CA ASP A 286 9.16 21.93 -7.22
C ASP A 286 8.08 21.49 -6.20
N PRO A 287 8.43 21.27 -4.92
CA PRO A 287 7.49 20.79 -3.90
C PRO A 287 6.32 21.75 -3.62
N ASN A 288 6.42 23.00 -4.07
CA ASN A 288 5.29 23.93 -3.94
C ASN A 288 4.21 23.70 -5.01
N ASN A 289 4.46 22.87 -6.00
CA ASN A 289 3.49 22.54 -7.04
C ASN A 289 2.65 21.31 -6.72
N GLY A 290 3.01 20.55 -5.67
CA GLY A 290 2.30 19.35 -5.25
C GLY A 290 3.22 18.14 -5.06
N ASP A 291 2.64 16.93 -5.02
CA ASP A 291 3.36 15.68 -4.79
C ASP A 291 3.44 14.78 -6.04
N ASP A 292 2.89 15.21 -7.17
CA ASP A 292 2.94 14.48 -8.44
C ASP A 292 4.36 13.98 -8.76
N THR A 293 4.46 12.73 -9.22
CA THR A 293 5.71 12.19 -9.74
C THR A 293 5.60 11.89 -11.23
N TYR A 294 6.72 11.62 -11.86
CA TYR A 294 6.75 11.38 -13.31
C TYR A 294 7.85 10.39 -13.70
N THR A 295 7.73 9.90 -14.93
CA THR A 295 8.80 9.22 -15.65
C THR A 295 8.91 9.82 -17.03
N GLU A 296 10.14 10.00 -17.55
CA GLU A 296 10.43 10.62 -18.83
C GLU A 296 11.13 9.64 -19.77
N ILE A 297 10.72 9.60 -21.04
CA ILE A 297 11.33 8.79 -22.10
C ILE A 297 11.57 9.67 -23.31
N PRO A 298 12.84 9.99 -23.62
CA PRO A 298 13.18 10.64 -24.89
C PRO A 298 13.11 9.63 -26.04
N PHE A 299 12.62 10.06 -27.19
CA PHE A 299 12.61 9.26 -28.42
C PHE A 299 12.87 10.11 -29.65
N GLN A 300 13.26 9.47 -30.75
CA GLN A 300 13.49 10.09 -32.03
C GLN A 300 12.43 9.68 -33.05
N VAL A 301 11.96 10.63 -33.85
CA VAL A 301 11.14 10.40 -35.03
C VAL A 301 12.03 10.59 -36.26
N ASP A 302 12.24 9.51 -37.04
CA ASP A 302 13.08 9.54 -38.21
C ASP A 302 12.33 10.08 -39.45
N ALA A 303 13.03 10.81 -40.30
CA ALA A 303 12.50 11.36 -41.54
C ALA A 303 12.15 10.30 -42.58
N THR A 304 12.88 9.19 -42.58
CA THR A 304 12.77 8.06 -43.51
C THR A 304 12.79 6.78 -42.74
N GLY A 305 11.88 5.84 -43.03
CA GLY A 305 11.67 4.57 -42.30
C GLY A 305 12.83 3.58 -42.31
N ILE A 306 14.05 4.06 -42.11
CA ILE A 306 15.25 3.21 -41.93
C ILE A 306 15.66 3.30 -40.46
N SER A 307 15.35 2.26 -39.73
CA SER A 307 15.68 2.10 -38.32
C SER A 307 17.18 1.84 -38.12
N THR A 308 17.87 2.82 -37.57
CA THR A 308 19.13 2.55 -36.86
C THR A 308 18.82 2.35 -35.38
N PRO A 309 19.25 1.23 -34.76
CA PRO A 309 19.03 1.06 -33.32
C PRO A 309 19.78 2.13 -32.54
N HIS A 310 19.06 3.05 -31.94
CA HIS A 310 19.66 4.00 -31.00
C HIS A 310 19.77 3.30 -29.65
N ALA A 311 20.98 3.20 -29.12
CA ALA A 311 21.19 2.64 -27.78
C ALA A 311 20.48 3.53 -26.77
N GLN A 312 19.44 3.00 -26.14
CA GLN A 312 18.69 3.67 -25.07
C GLN A 312 19.65 4.05 -23.94
N PRO A 313 19.72 5.31 -23.56
CA PRO A 313 20.47 5.70 -22.34
C PRO A 313 19.88 4.94 -21.16
N ALA A 314 20.75 4.31 -20.39
CA ALA A 314 20.34 3.61 -19.18
C ALA A 314 19.59 4.59 -18.25
N THR A 315 18.37 4.25 -17.89
CA THR A 315 17.55 4.97 -16.91
C THR A 315 18.35 5.15 -15.64
N THR A 316 18.78 6.36 -15.34
CA THR A 316 19.36 6.67 -14.04
C THR A 316 18.23 6.71 -13.02
N THR A 317 17.99 5.56 -12.38
CA THR A 317 17.25 5.51 -11.12
C THR A 317 17.92 6.48 -10.16
N PRO A 318 17.17 7.38 -9.48
CA PRO A 318 17.76 8.22 -8.44
C PRO A 318 18.49 7.33 -7.45
N ALA A 319 19.79 7.57 -7.26
CA ALA A 319 20.62 6.80 -6.36
C ALA A 319 20.04 6.89 -4.94
N GLN A 320 19.46 5.79 -4.46
CA GLN A 320 19.26 5.61 -3.04
C GLN A 320 20.64 5.75 -2.38
N SER A 321 20.75 6.70 -1.47
CA SER A 321 21.92 6.90 -0.63
C SER A 321 22.20 5.61 0.14
N GLN A 322 23.09 4.77 -0.40
CA GLN A 322 23.56 3.60 0.31
C GLN A 322 24.54 4.08 1.38
N THR A 323 24.15 3.93 2.62
CA THR A 323 25.06 3.97 3.77
C THR A 323 26.15 2.92 3.52
N PRO A 324 27.46 3.25 3.60
CA PRO A 324 28.51 2.29 3.33
C PRO A 324 28.45 1.17 4.37
N ALA A 325 28.19 -0.06 3.92
CA ALA A 325 28.32 -1.25 4.72
C ALA A 325 29.80 -1.45 5.07
N SER A 326 30.10 -1.55 6.36
CA SER A 326 31.42 -1.94 6.86
C SER A 326 31.84 -3.29 6.31
N PRO A 327 33.10 -3.51 5.93
CA PRO A 327 33.54 -4.78 5.40
C PRO A 327 33.47 -5.87 6.46
N LEU A 328 32.65 -6.88 6.24
CA LEU A 328 32.67 -8.13 7.01
C LEU A 328 34.00 -8.85 6.72
N GLN A 329 34.88 -8.91 7.74
CA GLN A 329 36.06 -9.76 7.73
C GLN A 329 35.58 -11.24 7.77
N PHE A 330 35.90 -11.99 6.73
CA PHE A 330 35.76 -13.44 6.74
C PHE A 330 36.88 -14.03 7.60
N ALA A 331 36.53 -14.62 8.75
CA ALA A 331 37.40 -15.54 9.47
C ALA A 331 37.26 -16.95 8.87
N PRO A 332 38.34 -17.74 8.76
CA PRO A 332 38.30 -19.06 8.17
C PRO A 332 37.58 -20.06 9.07
N ILE A 333 36.70 -20.85 8.47
CA ILE A 333 35.96 -21.93 9.11
C ILE A 333 36.93 -23.06 9.45
N GLY A 334 37.28 -23.16 10.74
CA GLY A 334 37.95 -24.33 11.31
C GLY A 334 36.92 -25.45 11.56
N ALA A 335 37.24 -26.64 11.07
CA ALA A 335 36.47 -27.85 11.24
C ALA A 335 36.24 -28.18 12.73
N ILE A 336 34.99 -28.31 13.17
CA ILE A 336 34.65 -28.88 14.49
C ILE A 336 34.13 -30.30 14.28
N VAL A 337 34.92 -31.23 14.80
CA VAL A 337 34.63 -32.65 14.91
C VAL A 337 33.51 -32.87 15.92
N LEU A 338 32.50 -33.62 15.51
CA LEU A 338 31.36 -34.04 16.34
C LEU A 338 31.82 -35.15 17.29
N VAL A 339 31.82 -34.92 18.59
CA VAL A 339 31.91 -35.97 19.62
C VAL A 339 30.56 -36.09 20.31
N LEU A 340 29.88 -37.19 20.06
CA LEU A 340 28.71 -37.67 20.81
C LEU A 340 29.16 -38.13 22.18
N GLY A 341 28.74 -37.46 23.24
CA GLY A 341 28.85 -37.89 24.61
C GLY A 341 27.48 -38.15 25.22
N ILE A 342 27.13 -39.43 25.34
CA ILE A 342 26.00 -39.94 26.13
C ILE A 342 26.40 -39.88 27.60
N ALA A 343 25.72 -39.15 28.44
CA ALA A 343 25.81 -39.24 29.87
C ALA A 343 24.41 -39.50 30.48
N VAL A 344 24.18 -40.74 30.80
CA VAL A 344 23.16 -41.18 31.73
C VAL A 344 23.61 -40.76 33.14
N TRP A 345 22.78 -40.11 33.92
CA TRP A 345 22.92 -40.09 35.36
C TRP A 345 21.61 -40.23 36.12
N ASN A 346 21.75 -41.15 37.06
CA ASN A 346 20.76 -41.71 37.92
C ASN A 346 20.84 -41.02 39.29
N ARG A 347 19.69 -40.76 39.90
CA ARG A 347 19.33 -40.68 41.31
C ARG A 347 20.35 -40.12 42.34
N ARG A 348 19.96 -39.12 43.03
CA ARG A 348 19.49 -39.20 44.42
C ARG A 348 18.71 -37.96 44.83
#